data_a1697230c0ee6ba37b6d0b6bfdd7965a
#
_entry.id   a1697230c0ee6ba37b6d0b6bfdd7965a
#
_cell.length_a   1.000
_cell.length_b   1.000
_cell.length_c   1.000
_cell.angle_alpha   90.00
_cell.angle_beta   90.00
_cell.angle_gamma   90.00
#
_symmetry.space_group_name_H-M   'P 1'
#
loop_
_entity.id
_entity.type
_entity.pdbx_description
1 polymer ?
#
loop_
_entity_poly.entity_id
_entity_poly.type
_entity_poly.pdbx_seq_one_letter_code
_entity_poly.pdbx_strand_id
1 'polypeptide(L)'
;MSSWMFNRHGKPVVIYDGTNIRDPRGRLIAWINGSNVYSLQARHIGWFDSGVVYDSKNKALVFLSNATGHLPYRPAMSGTPGLPGLSGIPGRPGLPGAPGRPGFSGWSDEDALTYLSK
;
A
#
# COMPACT_ATOMS: atom_id res chain seq x y z
N MET A 1 2.50 7.55 12.74
CA MET A 1 3.89 7.73 12.34
C MET A 1 4.07 7.26 10.90
N SER A 2 4.78 8.03 10.10
CA SER A 2 4.91 7.71 8.68
C SER A 2 6.12 6.84 8.41
N SER A 3 5.99 5.92 7.47
CA SER A 3 7.06 4.99 7.07
C SER A 3 6.99 4.74 5.58
N TRP A 4 8.16 4.58 4.98
CA TRP A 4 8.24 4.16 3.59
C TRP A 4 7.82 2.71 3.44
N MET A 5 7.16 2.41 2.32
CA MET A 5 6.87 1.04 1.90
C MET A 5 7.67 0.72 0.64
N PHE A 6 8.16 -0.50 0.57
CA PHE A 6 9.12 -0.93 -0.44
C PHE A 6 8.45 -1.86 -1.43
N ASN A 7 8.84 -1.77 -2.71
CA ASN A 7 8.35 -2.67 -3.74
C ASN A 7 9.16 -3.98 -3.76
N ARG A 8 8.87 -4.83 -4.73
CA ARG A 8 9.56 -6.14 -4.86
C ARG A 8 11.05 -6.03 -5.15
N HIS A 9 11.52 -4.86 -5.56
CA HIS A 9 12.94 -4.59 -5.80
C HIS A 9 13.60 -3.94 -4.59
N GLY A 10 12.88 -3.77 -3.48
CA GLY A 10 13.41 -3.14 -2.29
C GLY A 10 13.51 -1.63 -2.38
N LYS A 11 12.82 -1.01 -3.32
CA LYS A 11 12.82 0.45 -3.48
C LYS A 11 11.65 1.07 -2.72
N PRO A 12 11.89 2.17 -1.97
CA PRO A 12 10.80 2.91 -1.33
C PRO A 12 9.98 3.63 -2.40
N VAL A 13 8.69 3.35 -2.48
CA VAL A 13 7.85 3.87 -3.57
C VAL A 13 6.59 4.57 -3.09
N VAL A 14 6.08 4.26 -1.90
CA VAL A 14 4.92 4.93 -1.32
C VAL A 14 5.12 5.06 0.18
N ILE A 15 4.26 5.84 0.84
CA ILE A 15 4.35 6.11 2.26
C ILE A 15 3.07 5.62 2.94
N TYR A 16 3.24 4.89 4.04
CA TYR A 16 2.16 4.57 4.96
C TYR A 16 2.21 5.58 6.11
N ASP A 17 1.15 6.37 6.26
CA ASP A 17 1.14 7.44 7.25
C ASP A 17 0.60 7.02 8.62
N GLY A 18 0.44 5.71 8.83
CA GLY A 18 -0.15 5.17 10.04
C GLY A 18 -1.65 4.90 9.89
N THR A 19 -2.27 5.42 8.85
CA THR A 19 -3.70 5.29 8.61
C THR A 19 -4.00 4.97 7.15
N ASN A 20 -3.35 5.65 6.23
CA ASN A 20 -3.62 5.54 4.79
C ASN A 20 -2.31 5.50 4.00
N ILE A 21 -2.40 5.43 2.68
CA ILE A 21 -1.26 5.36 1.78
C ILE A 21 -1.11 6.69 1.04
N ARG A 22 0.12 7.18 0.96
CA ARG A 22 0.47 8.43 0.28
C ARG A 22 1.55 8.18 -0.76
N ASP A 23 1.59 9.08 -1.76
CA ASP A 23 2.65 9.04 -2.76
C ASP A 23 3.97 9.59 -2.17
N PRO A 24 5.09 9.54 -2.94
CA PRO A 24 6.37 10.04 -2.42
C PRO A 24 6.40 11.54 -2.12
N ARG A 25 5.40 12.30 -2.55
CA ARG A 25 5.29 13.73 -2.26
C ARG A 25 4.41 14.02 -1.04
N GLY A 26 3.86 12.98 -0.42
CA GLY A 26 3.01 13.11 0.76
C GLY A 26 1.53 13.31 0.47
N ARG A 27 1.10 13.18 -0.80
CA ARG A 27 -0.31 13.29 -1.15
C ARG A 27 -1.02 11.97 -0.93
N LEU A 28 -2.24 12.04 -0.41
CA LEU A 28 -3.07 10.85 -0.23
C LEU A 28 -3.40 10.22 -1.58
N ILE A 29 -3.21 8.90 -1.71
CA ILE A 29 -3.56 8.18 -2.93
C ILE A 29 -4.50 7.01 -2.69
N ALA A 30 -4.56 6.47 -1.48
CA ALA A 30 -5.43 5.34 -1.21
C ALA A 30 -5.86 5.34 0.26
N TRP A 31 -7.06 4.84 0.49
CA TRP A 31 -7.63 4.67 1.84
C TRP A 31 -7.37 3.27 2.34
N ILE A 32 -7.05 3.13 3.62
CA ILE A 32 -7.03 1.83 4.30
C ILE A 32 -8.16 1.81 5.32
N ASN A 33 -8.97 0.77 5.28
CA ASN A 33 -10.03 0.55 6.24
C ASN A 33 -9.95 -0.90 6.74
N GLY A 34 -9.42 -1.06 7.97
CA GLY A 34 -9.14 -2.40 8.49
C GLY A 34 -8.08 -3.09 7.64
N SER A 35 -8.42 -4.20 7.04
CA SER A 35 -7.53 -4.94 6.15
C SER A 35 -7.84 -4.70 4.67
N ASN A 36 -8.59 -3.66 4.33
CA ASN A 36 -8.99 -3.38 2.95
C ASN A 36 -8.35 -2.08 2.46
N VAL A 37 -8.01 -2.04 1.18
CA VAL A 37 -7.45 -0.87 0.53
C VAL A 37 -8.39 -0.40 -0.57
N TYR A 38 -8.68 0.90 -0.56
CA TYR A 38 -9.61 1.51 -1.51
C TYR A 38 -8.93 2.66 -2.23
N SER A 39 -9.28 2.87 -3.50
CA SER A 39 -8.85 4.04 -4.25
C SER A 39 -9.52 5.30 -3.70
N LEU A 40 -9.07 6.48 -4.15
CA LEU A 40 -9.70 7.73 -3.75
C LEU A 40 -11.17 7.80 -4.17
N GLN A 41 -11.57 7.06 -5.20
CA GLN A 41 -12.95 6.97 -5.67
C GLN A 41 -13.76 5.89 -4.94
N ALA A 42 -13.24 5.38 -3.82
CA ALA A 42 -13.91 4.37 -2.98
C ALA A 42 -14.06 3.01 -3.68
N ARG A 43 -13.17 2.70 -4.62
CA ARG A 43 -13.15 1.39 -5.28
C ARG A 43 -12.21 0.47 -4.53
N HIS A 44 -12.64 -0.72 -4.17
CA HIS A 44 -11.77 -1.69 -3.52
C HIS A 44 -10.68 -2.14 -4.49
N ILE A 45 -9.42 -1.97 -4.09
CA ILE A 45 -8.29 -2.29 -4.96
C ILE A 45 -7.31 -3.29 -4.36
N GLY A 46 -7.46 -3.65 -3.11
CA GLY A 46 -6.55 -4.64 -2.51
C GLY A 46 -6.75 -4.81 -1.03
N TRP A 47 -5.75 -5.42 -0.39
CA TRP A 47 -5.77 -5.69 1.04
C TRP A 47 -4.49 -5.23 1.71
N PHE A 48 -4.60 -4.90 2.99
CA PHE A 48 -3.46 -4.54 3.84
C PHE A 48 -3.45 -5.49 5.03
N ASP A 49 -2.38 -6.26 5.15
CA ASP A 49 -2.29 -7.29 6.16
C ASP A 49 -0.86 -7.41 6.67
N SER A 50 -0.69 -7.23 7.99
CA SER A 50 0.60 -7.40 8.67
C SER A 50 1.75 -6.64 8.01
N GLY A 51 1.48 -5.41 7.57
CA GLY A 51 2.47 -4.53 6.98
C GLY A 51 2.70 -4.71 5.49
N VAL A 52 1.91 -5.52 4.81
CA VAL A 52 2.02 -5.75 3.37
C VAL A 52 0.74 -5.31 2.68
N VAL A 53 0.87 -4.57 1.57
CA VAL A 53 -0.26 -4.22 0.71
C VAL A 53 -0.28 -5.19 -0.46
N TYR A 54 -1.45 -5.79 -0.69
CA TYR A 54 -1.68 -6.74 -1.77
C TYR A 54 -2.63 -6.12 -2.81
N ASP A 55 -2.49 -6.53 -4.07
CA ASP A 55 -3.38 -6.08 -5.12
C ASP A 55 -4.71 -6.86 -5.13
N SER A 56 -5.56 -6.60 -6.12
CA SER A 56 -6.88 -7.25 -6.21
C SER A 56 -6.80 -8.77 -6.45
N LYS A 57 -5.63 -9.27 -6.84
CA LYS A 57 -5.37 -10.71 -7.01
C LYS A 57 -4.66 -11.29 -5.80
N ASN A 58 -4.54 -10.52 -4.74
CA ASN A 58 -3.82 -10.87 -3.51
C ASN A 58 -2.33 -11.16 -3.75
N LYS A 59 -1.73 -10.44 -4.69
CA LYS A 59 -0.29 -10.48 -4.93
C LYS A 59 0.34 -9.30 -4.21
N ALA A 60 1.53 -9.51 -3.64
CA ALA A 60 2.21 -8.47 -2.85
C ALA A 60 2.65 -7.31 -3.74
N LEU A 61 2.29 -6.08 -3.35
CA LEU A 61 2.68 -4.85 -4.03
C LEU A 61 3.83 -4.15 -3.33
N VAL A 62 3.64 -3.84 -2.05
CA VAL A 62 4.61 -3.10 -1.23
C VAL A 62 4.55 -3.61 0.20
N PHE A 63 5.62 -3.38 0.96
CA PHE A 63 5.71 -3.83 2.34
C PHE A 63 6.46 -2.82 3.21
N LEU A 64 6.10 -2.77 4.48
CA LEU A 64 6.85 -2.04 5.50
C LEU A 64 8.11 -2.83 5.87
N SER A 65 9.17 -2.11 6.31
CA SER A 65 10.42 -2.78 6.70
C SER A 65 10.24 -3.80 7.81
N ASN A 66 9.24 -3.59 8.67
CA ASN A 66 8.92 -4.51 9.77
C ASN A 66 7.72 -5.41 9.46
N ALA A 67 7.34 -5.56 8.20
CA ALA A 67 6.20 -6.37 7.81
C ALA A 67 6.39 -7.83 8.21
N THR A 68 5.31 -8.45 8.67
CA THR A 68 5.28 -9.88 9.01
C THR A 68 4.33 -10.66 8.13
N GLY A 69 3.63 -9.99 7.20
CA GLY A 69 2.71 -10.63 6.28
C GLY A 69 3.42 -11.50 5.26
N HIS A 70 2.63 -12.20 4.47
CA HIS A 70 3.14 -13.12 3.45
C HIS A 70 3.87 -12.39 2.33
N LEU A 71 5.12 -12.74 2.12
CA LEU A 71 5.93 -12.28 0.98
C LEU A 71 6.62 -13.50 0.37
N PRO A 72 6.78 -13.56 -0.97
CA PRO A 72 7.52 -14.66 -1.59
C PRO A 72 8.98 -14.72 -1.11
N TYR A 73 9.58 -13.56 -0.92
CA TYR A 73 10.91 -13.37 -0.35
C TYR A 73 10.99 -11.90 0.06
N ARG A 74 11.94 -11.59 0.91
CA ARG A 74 12.15 -10.20 1.34
C ARG A 74 13.36 -9.66 0.60
N PRO A 75 13.17 -8.72 -0.34
CA PRO A 75 14.30 -8.14 -1.06
C PRO A 75 15.15 -7.26 -0.14
N ALA A 76 16.40 -7.05 -0.50
CA ALA A 76 17.25 -6.08 0.17
C ALA A 76 16.64 -4.68 -0.05
N MET A 77 16.50 -3.92 1.04
CA MET A 77 15.88 -2.60 0.98
C MET A 77 16.95 -1.55 0.77
N SER A 78 16.72 -0.67 -0.20
CA SER A 78 17.59 0.48 -0.43
C SER A 78 17.35 1.56 0.62
N GLY A 79 18.25 2.53 0.72
CA GLY A 79 18.09 3.66 1.61
C GLY A 79 16.85 4.47 1.25
N THR A 80 16.24 5.09 2.27
CA THR A 80 15.01 5.86 2.07
C THR A 80 15.35 7.35 2.00
N PRO A 81 14.64 8.11 1.17
CA PRO A 81 14.71 9.57 1.22
C PRO A 81 14.05 10.09 2.50
N GLY A 82 14.28 11.36 2.80
CA GLY A 82 13.55 12.00 3.89
C GLY A 82 12.05 11.99 3.61
N LEU A 83 11.24 11.91 4.66
CA LEU A 83 9.79 11.95 4.52
C LEU A 83 9.35 13.36 4.16
N PRO A 84 8.45 13.52 3.18
CA PRO A 84 7.92 14.83 2.83
C PRO A 84 6.90 15.31 3.84
N GLY A 85 6.54 16.60 3.77
CA GLY A 85 5.38 17.08 4.46
C GLY A 85 4.13 16.41 3.93
N LEU A 86 3.20 16.07 4.81
CA LEU A 86 1.98 15.37 4.43
C LEU A 86 0.87 16.37 4.16
N SER A 87 0.15 16.18 3.05
CA SER A 87 -1.01 17.00 2.75
C SER A 87 -2.17 16.64 3.67
N GLY A 88 -3.15 17.55 3.79
CA GLY A 88 -4.36 17.25 4.51
C GLY A 88 -5.12 16.09 3.90
N ILE A 89 -5.94 15.42 4.72
CA ILE A 89 -6.77 14.30 4.27
C ILE A 89 -8.15 14.86 3.91
N PRO A 90 -8.62 14.62 2.66
CA PRO A 90 -9.98 15.03 2.29
C PRO A 90 -11.00 14.15 3.03
N GLY A 91 -12.26 14.55 2.99
CA GLY A 91 -13.31 13.73 3.54
C GLY A 91 -13.36 12.36 2.87
N ARG A 92 -13.41 11.30 3.68
CA ARG A 92 -13.45 9.94 3.13
C ARG A 92 -14.86 9.63 2.63
N PRO A 93 -15.01 9.18 1.38
CA PRO A 93 -16.32 8.74 0.90
C PRO A 93 -16.77 7.46 1.60
N GLY A 94 -18.05 7.13 1.50
CA GLY A 94 -18.52 5.85 1.95
C GLY A 94 -17.80 4.72 1.20
N LEU A 95 -17.32 3.72 1.92
CA LEU A 95 -16.56 2.63 1.33
C LEU A 95 -17.47 1.41 1.15
N PRO A 96 -17.42 0.76 -0.03
CA PRO A 96 -18.22 -0.45 -0.24
C PRO A 96 -17.66 -1.63 0.54
N GLY A 97 -18.45 -2.69 0.62
CA GLY A 97 -17.95 -3.93 1.19
C GLY A 97 -16.84 -4.53 0.34
N ALA A 98 -15.97 -5.30 0.98
CA ALA A 98 -14.85 -5.92 0.30
C ALA A 98 -15.26 -7.22 -0.38
N PRO A 99 -14.68 -7.54 -1.56
CA PRO A 99 -14.83 -8.85 -2.17
C PRO A 99 -14.12 -9.93 -1.37
N GLY A 100 -14.37 -11.17 -1.69
CA GLY A 100 -13.64 -12.28 -1.11
C GLY A 100 -12.17 -12.21 -1.49
N ARG A 101 -11.30 -12.48 -0.54
CA ARG A 101 -9.85 -12.39 -0.75
C ARG A 101 -9.35 -13.71 -1.37
N PRO A 102 -8.70 -13.67 -2.55
CA PRO A 102 -8.12 -14.89 -3.12
C PRO A 102 -6.89 -15.33 -2.32
N GLY A 103 -6.41 -16.55 -2.62
CA GLY A 103 -5.19 -17.03 -2.02
C GLY A 103 -3.97 -16.22 -2.46
N PHE A 104 -2.94 -16.18 -1.61
CA PHE A 104 -1.69 -15.49 -1.93
C PHE A 104 -0.99 -16.18 -3.10
N SER A 105 -0.47 -15.39 -4.06
CA SER A 105 0.12 -15.94 -5.27
C SER A 105 1.42 -15.26 -5.72
N GLY A 106 2.15 -14.64 -4.83
CA GLY A 106 3.47 -14.09 -5.14
C GLY A 106 3.50 -12.57 -5.25
N TRP A 107 4.49 -12.04 -5.96
CA TRP A 107 4.61 -10.61 -6.20
C TRP A 107 3.71 -10.15 -7.32
N SER A 108 3.14 -8.94 -7.18
CA SER A 108 2.38 -8.31 -8.24
C SER A 108 3.32 -7.86 -9.36
N ASP A 109 2.85 -7.97 -10.60
CA ASP A 109 3.55 -7.41 -11.76
C ASP A 109 3.26 -5.92 -11.95
N GLU A 110 2.32 -5.37 -11.19
CA GLU A 110 1.93 -3.98 -11.32
C GLU A 110 2.99 -3.06 -10.74
N ASP A 111 3.13 -1.87 -11.33
CA ASP A 111 3.87 -0.80 -10.68
C ASP A 111 3.07 -0.30 -9.47
N ALA A 112 3.65 -0.40 -8.29
CA ALA A 112 2.91 -0.17 -7.06
C ALA A 112 2.33 1.25 -6.98
N LEU A 113 3.12 2.27 -7.33
CA LEU A 113 2.65 3.65 -7.26
C LEU A 113 1.52 3.89 -8.26
N THR A 114 1.67 3.40 -9.48
CA THR A 114 0.64 3.53 -10.51
C THR A 114 -0.64 2.79 -10.09
N TYR A 115 -0.50 1.58 -9.58
CA TYR A 115 -1.65 0.78 -9.16
C TYR A 115 -2.40 1.45 -8.02
N LEU A 116 -1.68 1.89 -6.99
CA LEU A 116 -2.30 2.46 -5.80
C LEU A 116 -2.89 3.85 -6.02
N SER A 117 -2.43 4.56 -7.05
CA SER A 117 -2.93 5.91 -7.35
C SER A 117 -4.01 5.95 -8.42
N LYS A 118 -4.61 4.81 -8.73
CA LYS A 118 -5.71 4.75 -9.71
C LYS A 118 -6.91 5.59 -9.33
#